data_0cf3644b60b2cb47be2dc570a5c996b3
#
_entry.id   0cf3644b60b2cb47be2dc570a5c996b3
#
_cell.length_a   1.000
_cell.length_b   1.000
_cell.length_c   1.000
_cell.angle_alpha   90.00
_cell.angle_beta   90.00
_cell.angle_gamma   90.00
#
_symmetry.space_group_name_H-M   'P 1'
#
loop_
_entity.id
_entity.type
_entity.pdbx_description
1 polymer ?
#
loop_
_entity_poly.entity_id
_entity_poly.type
_entity_poly.pdbx_seq_one_letter_code
_entity_poly.pdbx_strand_id
1 'polypeptide(L)'
;MPISKTDFVRGLQCEKMLWLDAHAPELKIIPPEIQEKLDKGNEFGDAAMGIFGDFVETTTYRDDGRLNFTAMMEKTQQLLQSGTPVICEGSFSWYGNFCAADILKKEKNGHTMYEVKNTFYVRDTFLTDLGFQAFILQKCGVRLNGVHLVLRGDTPPQDSTPDNFEPNATYLEHNGFRYRIIDVTHAVKPAMRLASERIFELGKIKKKDAVMPDIPVGERCETPYRCWYFEHCHKNVNQME
;
A
#
# COMPACT_ATOMS: atom_id res chain seq x y z
N MET A 1 3.41 -16.20 9.68
CA MET A 1 3.21 -16.31 8.20
C MET A 1 3.64 -15.00 7.55
N PRO A 2 3.94 -15.00 6.26
CA PRO A 2 4.21 -13.77 5.53
C PRO A 2 3.01 -12.82 5.52
N ILE A 3 3.29 -11.53 5.41
CA ILE A 3 2.28 -10.47 5.30
C ILE A 3 2.53 -9.59 4.07
N SER A 4 1.47 -9.02 3.54
CA SER A 4 1.48 -8.00 2.49
C SER A 4 1.47 -6.58 3.08
N LYS A 5 1.63 -5.56 2.24
CA LYS A 5 1.46 -4.15 2.63
C LYS A 5 0.07 -3.89 3.24
N THR A 6 -0.98 -4.49 2.65
CA THR A 6 -2.35 -4.38 3.16
C THR A 6 -2.51 -5.04 4.52
N ASP A 7 -1.95 -6.25 4.70
CA ASP A 7 -1.95 -6.93 6.00
C ASP A 7 -1.25 -6.10 7.08
N PHE A 8 -0.14 -5.45 6.74
CA PHE A 8 0.61 -4.60 7.67
C PHE A 8 -0.22 -3.43 8.16
N VAL A 9 -0.78 -2.64 7.24
CA VAL A 9 -1.62 -1.48 7.60
C VAL A 9 -2.85 -1.91 8.42
N ARG A 10 -3.51 -3.00 8.03
CA ARG A 10 -4.67 -3.55 8.76
C ARG A 10 -4.29 -4.08 10.13
N GLY A 11 -3.20 -4.80 10.25
CA GLY A 11 -2.72 -5.31 11.52
C GLY A 11 -2.37 -4.20 12.51
N LEU A 12 -1.86 -3.06 12.02
CA LEU A 12 -1.61 -1.88 12.86
C LEU A 12 -2.89 -1.19 13.31
N GLN A 13 -3.93 -1.15 12.47
CA GLN A 13 -5.23 -0.64 12.87
C GLN A 13 -5.90 -1.57 13.89
N CYS A 14 -5.93 -2.87 13.63
CA CYS A 14 -6.55 -3.87 14.49
C CYS A 14 -6.01 -5.27 14.20
N GLU A 15 -5.30 -5.86 15.14
CA GLU A 15 -4.77 -7.23 15.01
C GLU A 15 -5.90 -8.28 14.85
N LYS A 16 -7.08 -8.05 15.47
CA LYS A 16 -8.27 -8.89 15.28
C LYS A 16 -8.76 -8.85 13.82
N MET A 17 -8.70 -7.69 13.16
CA MET A 17 -9.04 -7.57 11.73
C MET A 17 -8.08 -8.40 10.87
N LEU A 18 -6.77 -8.35 11.18
CA LEU A 18 -5.76 -9.15 10.47
C LEU A 18 -5.98 -10.66 10.70
N TRP A 19 -6.37 -11.06 11.90
CA TRP A 19 -6.74 -12.44 12.19
C TRP A 19 -7.98 -12.87 11.39
N LEU A 20 -9.03 -12.06 11.36
CA LEU A 20 -10.25 -12.32 10.59
C LEU A 20 -9.98 -12.42 9.09
N ASP A 21 -9.11 -11.57 8.53
CA ASP A 21 -8.70 -11.67 7.12
C ASP A 21 -8.06 -13.03 6.78
N ALA A 22 -7.39 -13.67 7.74
CA ALA A 22 -6.72 -14.95 7.54
C ALA A 22 -7.59 -16.18 7.85
N HIS A 23 -8.58 -16.07 8.77
CA HIS A 23 -9.27 -17.22 9.33
C HIS A 23 -10.78 -17.22 9.07
N ALA A 24 -11.38 -16.05 8.79
CA ALA A 24 -12.81 -15.88 8.55
C ALA A 24 -13.09 -14.79 7.49
N PRO A 25 -12.46 -14.85 6.29
CA PRO A 25 -12.60 -13.83 5.26
C PRO A 25 -14.03 -13.67 4.74
N GLU A 26 -14.87 -14.69 4.87
CA GLU A 26 -16.30 -14.68 4.51
C GLU A 26 -17.14 -13.71 5.34
N LEU A 27 -16.65 -13.30 6.52
CA LEU A 27 -17.32 -12.31 7.38
C LEU A 27 -17.08 -10.87 6.95
N LYS A 28 -16.24 -10.69 5.92
CA LYS A 28 -15.85 -9.38 5.41
C LYS A 28 -16.99 -8.76 4.59
N ILE A 29 -17.32 -7.52 4.92
CA ILE A 29 -18.30 -6.73 4.17
C ILE A 29 -17.59 -5.47 3.62
N ILE A 30 -17.51 -5.36 2.30
CA ILE A 30 -17.01 -4.17 1.61
C ILE A 30 -18.24 -3.40 1.09
N PRO A 31 -18.54 -2.21 1.61
CA PRO A 31 -19.65 -1.42 1.13
C PRO A 31 -19.46 -1.04 -0.35
N PRO A 32 -20.56 -0.96 -1.16
CA PRO A 32 -20.48 -0.65 -2.60
C PRO A 32 -19.76 0.67 -2.90
N GLU A 33 -19.95 1.69 -2.07
CA GLU A 33 -19.27 2.99 -2.21
C GLU A 33 -17.75 2.91 -1.99
N ILE A 34 -17.29 1.92 -1.23
CA ILE A 34 -15.86 1.65 -1.07
C ILE A 34 -15.32 0.94 -2.30
N GLN A 35 -16.09 -0.01 -2.86
CA GLN A 35 -15.69 -0.70 -4.10
C GLN A 35 -15.52 0.30 -5.25
N GLU A 36 -16.47 1.23 -5.44
CA GLU A 36 -16.36 2.29 -6.45
C GLU A 36 -15.10 3.16 -6.27
N LYS A 37 -14.74 3.48 -5.02
CA LYS A 37 -13.50 4.22 -4.73
C LYS A 37 -12.25 3.43 -5.08
N LEU A 38 -12.24 2.11 -4.85
CA LEU A 38 -11.14 1.22 -5.22
C LEU A 38 -10.98 1.15 -6.74
N ASP A 39 -12.09 1.03 -7.48
CA ASP A 39 -12.08 0.96 -8.96
C ASP A 39 -11.54 2.27 -9.57
N LYS A 40 -12.00 3.43 -9.08
CA LYS A 40 -11.45 4.75 -9.46
C LYS A 40 -9.97 4.92 -9.04
N GLY A 41 -9.57 4.27 -7.96
CA GLY A 41 -8.17 4.22 -7.52
C GLY A 41 -7.30 3.49 -8.51
N ASN A 42 -7.75 2.34 -9.00
CA ASN A 42 -7.03 1.53 -10.00
C ASN A 42 -6.90 2.30 -11.32
N GLU A 43 -7.99 2.91 -11.84
CA GLU A 43 -7.94 3.73 -13.06
C GLU A 43 -6.91 4.87 -12.96
N PHE A 44 -6.88 5.57 -11.82
CA PHE A 44 -5.92 6.65 -11.58
C PHE A 44 -4.47 6.12 -11.49
N GLY A 45 -4.28 4.94 -10.88
CA GLY A 45 -2.99 4.26 -10.78
C GLY A 45 -2.46 3.83 -12.14
N ASP A 46 -3.30 3.17 -12.94
CA ASP A 46 -2.96 2.72 -14.30
C ASP A 46 -2.58 3.91 -15.19
N ALA A 47 -3.34 5.00 -15.12
CA ALA A 47 -3.04 6.23 -15.85
C ALA A 47 -1.72 6.87 -15.43
N ALA A 48 -1.28 6.68 -14.19
CA ALA A 48 -0.04 7.25 -13.66
C ALA A 48 1.22 6.50 -14.10
N MET A 49 1.15 5.25 -14.57
CA MET A 49 2.34 4.44 -14.92
C MET A 49 3.27 5.14 -15.91
N GLY A 50 2.74 5.88 -16.87
CA GLY A 50 3.48 6.57 -17.92
C GLY A 50 3.95 8.00 -17.59
N ILE A 51 3.79 8.50 -16.36
CA ILE A 51 4.12 9.91 -16.01
C ILE A 51 5.60 10.25 -16.18
N PHE A 52 6.48 9.25 -16.22
CA PHE A 52 7.91 9.41 -16.45
C PHE A 52 8.38 8.91 -17.83
N GLY A 53 7.46 8.68 -18.77
CA GLY A 53 7.73 8.17 -20.11
C GLY A 53 7.57 6.65 -20.22
N ASP A 54 8.35 6.03 -21.11
CA ASP A 54 8.26 4.57 -21.36
C ASP A 54 8.55 3.78 -20.09
N PHE A 55 7.74 2.76 -19.85
CA PHE A 55 7.84 1.90 -18.67
C PHE A 55 7.67 0.43 -19.02
N VAL A 56 8.07 -0.45 -18.11
CA VAL A 56 7.79 -1.89 -18.17
C VAL A 56 7.02 -2.29 -16.93
N GLU A 57 5.80 -2.75 -17.11
CA GLU A 57 4.97 -3.29 -16.03
C GLU A 57 5.32 -4.74 -15.74
N THR A 58 5.34 -5.14 -14.46
CA THR A 58 5.68 -6.51 -14.06
C THR A 58 4.48 -7.41 -13.84
N THR A 59 3.27 -6.88 -13.78
CA THR A 59 2.03 -7.64 -13.55
C THR A 59 1.96 -8.86 -14.48
N THR A 60 1.74 -10.02 -13.87
CA THR A 60 1.69 -11.30 -14.58
C THR A 60 0.62 -12.16 -13.94
N TYR A 61 -0.18 -12.84 -14.75
CA TYR A 61 -1.27 -13.70 -14.29
C TYR A 61 -0.93 -15.17 -14.56
N ARG A 62 -1.51 -16.06 -13.77
CA ARG A 62 -1.56 -17.50 -14.00
C ARG A 62 -2.73 -17.82 -14.94
N ASP A 63 -2.79 -19.06 -15.42
CA ASP A 63 -3.89 -19.55 -16.28
C ASP A 63 -5.27 -19.46 -15.61
N ASP A 64 -5.31 -19.47 -14.29
CA ASP A 64 -6.53 -19.33 -13.48
C ASP A 64 -6.96 -17.87 -13.22
N GLY A 65 -6.27 -16.90 -13.85
CA GLY A 65 -6.54 -15.47 -13.71
C GLY A 65 -6.01 -14.82 -12.43
N ARG A 66 -5.35 -15.58 -11.53
CA ARG A 66 -4.74 -15.03 -10.32
C ARG A 66 -3.33 -14.49 -10.60
N LEU A 67 -2.91 -13.49 -9.83
CA LEU A 67 -1.56 -12.94 -9.91
C LEU A 67 -0.49 -14.02 -9.71
N ASN A 68 0.53 -13.99 -10.55
CA ASN A 68 1.70 -14.85 -10.46
C ASN A 68 2.85 -14.09 -9.78
N PHE A 69 2.82 -14.01 -8.46
CA PHE A 69 3.82 -13.28 -7.68
C PHE A 69 5.26 -13.73 -7.94
N THR A 70 5.49 -15.02 -8.20
CA THR A 70 6.84 -15.54 -8.52
C THR A 70 7.34 -14.94 -9.83
N ALA A 71 6.54 -15.02 -10.90
CA ALA A 71 6.90 -14.45 -12.19
C ALA A 71 7.07 -12.92 -12.13
N MET A 72 6.23 -12.22 -11.35
CA MET A 72 6.36 -10.77 -11.14
C MET A 72 7.69 -10.41 -10.46
N MET A 73 8.11 -11.14 -9.43
CA MET A 73 9.39 -10.94 -8.74
C MET A 73 10.58 -11.24 -9.65
N GLU A 74 10.55 -12.35 -10.41
CA GLU A 74 11.59 -12.70 -11.36
C GLU A 74 11.74 -11.64 -12.44
N LYS A 75 10.62 -11.17 -13.01
CA LYS A 75 10.60 -10.09 -14.01
C LYS A 75 11.15 -8.79 -13.43
N THR A 76 10.76 -8.42 -12.19
CA THR A 76 11.30 -7.26 -11.50
C THR A 76 12.82 -7.34 -11.37
N GLN A 77 13.36 -8.49 -10.95
CA GLN A 77 14.79 -8.69 -10.81
C GLN A 77 15.54 -8.56 -12.14
N GLN A 78 15.00 -9.13 -13.21
CA GLN A 78 15.57 -9.02 -14.58
C GLN A 78 15.61 -7.55 -15.04
N LEU A 79 14.52 -6.79 -14.81
CA LEU A 79 14.43 -5.39 -15.18
C LEU A 79 15.39 -4.49 -14.37
N LEU A 80 15.58 -4.78 -13.09
CA LEU A 80 16.58 -4.09 -12.28
C LEU A 80 18.01 -4.35 -12.79
N GLN A 81 18.32 -5.61 -13.13
CA GLN A 81 19.64 -6.01 -13.66
C GLN A 81 19.92 -5.40 -15.04
N SER A 82 18.92 -5.35 -15.91
CA SER A 82 19.03 -4.70 -17.24
C SER A 82 19.10 -3.18 -17.15
N GLY A 83 18.79 -2.64 -15.98
CA GLY A 83 18.81 -1.20 -15.76
C GLY A 83 17.66 -0.44 -16.42
N THR A 84 16.50 -1.09 -16.51
CA THR A 84 15.27 -0.49 -17.04
C THR A 84 14.96 0.85 -16.35
N PRO A 85 14.69 1.93 -17.11
CA PRO A 85 14.50 3.27 -16.54
C PRO A 85 13.30 3.40 -15.61
N VAL A 86 12.16 2.81 -15.99
CA VAL A 86 10.91 2.85 -15.21
C VAL A 86 10.30 1.47 -15.16
N ILE A 87 10.09 0.96 -13.96
CA ILE A 87 9.43 -0.33 -13.69
C ILE A 87 8.14 -0.02 -12.94
N CYS A 88 7.00 -0.48 -13.47
CA CYS A 88 5.72 -0.39 -12.79
C CYS A 88 5.33 -1.73 -12.17
N GLU A 89 4.60 -1.69 -11.04
CA GLU A 89 4.22 -2.86 -10.23
C GLU A 89 5.42 -3.71 -9.79
N GLY A 90 6.56 -3.04 -9.57
CA GLY A 90 7.81 -3.69 -9.18
C GLY A 90 7.66 -4.51 -7.91
N SER A 91 7.74 -5.85 -8.04
CA SER A 91 7.36 -6.80 -6.99
C SER A 91 8.56 -7.32 -6.22
N PHE A 92 8.47 -7.27 -4.88
CA PHE A 92 9.55 -7.63 -3.96
C PHE A 92 9.04 -8.52 -2.83
N SER A 93 9.91 -9.43 -2.38
CA SER A 93 9.61 -10.26 -1.22
C SER A 93 10.84 -10.45 -0.33
N TRP A 94 10.67 -10.23 0.97
CA TRP A 94 11.66 -10.50 1.99
C TRP A 94 11.09 -11.42 3.07
N TYR A 95 11.67 -12.64 3.22
CA TYR A 95 11.10 -13.72 4.05
C TYR A 95 9.62 -13.99 3.75
N GLY A 96 9.21 -13.88 2.48
CA GLY A 96 7.84 -14.06 2.02
C GLY A 96 6.94 -12.83 2.20
N ASN A 97 7.33 -11.84 3.01
CA ASN A 97 6.58 -10.59 3.12
C ASN A 97 6.67 -9.82 1.79
N PHE A 98 5.54 -9.51 1.21
CA PHE A 98 5.43 -9.06 -0.18
C PHE A 98 4.92 -7.61 -0.29
N CYS A 99 5.49 -6.90 -1.27
CA CYS A 99 4.92 -5.65 -1.79
C CYS A 99 5.17 -5.54 -3.29
N ALA A 100 4.31 -4.75 -3.96
CA ALA A 100 4.53 -4.23 -5.30
C ALA A 100 4.58 -2.71 -5.19
N ALA A 101 5.64 -2.10 -5.72
CA ALA A 101 5.79 -0.65 -5.81
C ALA A 101 5.15 -0.17 -7.11
N ASP A 102 4.21 0.79 -7.02
CA ASP A 102 3.44 1.24 -8.19
C ASP A 102 4.38 1.73 -9.30
N ILE A 103 5.38 2.57 -8.97
CA ILE A 103 6.40 3.01 -9.93
C ILE A 103 7.78 3.03 -9.25
N LEU A 104 8.76 2.41 -9.87
CA LEU A 104 10.16 2.44 -9.48
C LEU A 104 11.00 3.03 -10.61
N LYS A 105 11.48 4.25 -10.43
CA LYS A 105 12.26 4.98 -11.42
C LYS A 105 13.74 4.89 -11.09
N LYS A 106 14.54 4.48 -12.09
CA LYS A 106 16.00 4.42 -11.98
C LYS A 106 16.60 5.81 -11.93
N GLU A 107 17.52 6.01 -11.01
CA GLU A 107 18.33 7.21 -10.88
C GLU A 107 19.83 6.87 -11.05
N LYS A 108 20.70 7.89 -11.04
CA LYS A 108 22.14 7.69 -11.26
C LYS A 108 22.74 6.63 -10.30
N ASN A 109 22.36 6.65 -9.03
CA ASN A 109 22.93 5.78 -8.00
C ASN A 109 21.82 5.09 -7.17
N GLY A 110 20.83 4.51 -7.79
CA GLY A 110 19.72 3.83 -7.10
C GLY A 110 18.39 4.09 -7.78
N HIS A 111 17.31 4.10 -7.01
CA HIS A 111 15.95 4.25 -7.52
C HIS A 111 15.15 5.21 -6.63
N THR A 112 14.17 5.86 -7.22
CA THR A 112 13.11 6.57 -6.51
C THR A 112 11.82 5.76 -6.63
N MET A 113 11.19 5.49 -5.49
CA MET A 113 9.90 4.79 -5.41
C MET A 113 8.77 5.82 -5.36
N TYR A 114 7.72 5.59 -6.14
CA TYR A 114 6.51 6.40 -6.16
C TYR A 114 5.32 5.50 -5.90
N GLU A 115 4.46 5.91 -4.99
CA GLU A 115 3.17 5.29 -4.68
C GLU A 115 2.05 6.21 -5.11
N VAL A 116 1.09 5.68 -5.84
CA VAL A 116 -0.02 6.44 -6.43
C VAL A 116 -1.26 6.31 -5.55
N LYS A 117 -1.89 7.44 -5.20
CA LYS A 117 -3.12 7.46 -4.40
C LYS A 117 -4.11 8.46 -5.00
N ASN A 118 -5.28 7.99 -5.39
CA ASN A 118 -6.36 8.83 -5.94
C ASN A 118 -7.01 9.70 -4.85
N THR A 119 -6.25 10.64 -4.33
CA THR A 119 -6.67 11.58 -3.28
C THR A 119 -5.87 12.88 -3.38
N PHE A 120 -6.31 13.92 -2.69
CA PHE A 120 -5.68 15.25 -2.72
C PHE A 120 -4.60 15.44 -1.67
N TYR A 121 -4.65 14.71 -0.56
CA TYR A 121 -3.80 14.97 0.60
C TYR A 121 -3.09 13.73 1.10
N VAL A 122 -1.92 13.95 1.70
CA VAL A 122 -1.15 12.93 2.43
C VAL A 122 -1.93 12.49 3.66
N ARG A 123 -1.89 11.18 3.94
CA ARG A 123 -2.46 10.57 5.15
C ARG A 123 -1.42 9.68 5.82
N ASP A 124 -1.48 9.57 7.14
CA ASP A 124 -0.55 8.72 7.90
C ASP A 124 -0.57 7.26 7.46
N THR A 125 -1.74 6.77 7.01
CA THR A 125 -1.86 5.42 6.44
C THR A 125 -1.05 5.22 5.18
N PHE A 126 -0.87 6.28 4.36
CA PHE A 126 -0.04 6.22 3.16
C PHE A 126 1.45 6.21 3.53
N LEU A 127 1.83 6.99 4.52
CA LEU A 127 3.20 6.97 5.04
C LEU A 127 3.54 5.61 5.67
N THR A 128 2.57 4.98 6.33
CA THR A 128 2.69 3.63 6.87
C THR A 128 2.86 2.58 5.77
N ASP A 129 2.03 2.63 4.73
CA ASP A 129 2.11 1.76 3.55
C ASP A 129 3.47 1.89 2.85
N LEU A 130 3.87 3.12 2.54
CA LEU A 130 5.17 3.43 1.92
C LEU A 130 6.36 3.01 2.78
N GLY A 131 6.26 3.18 4.10
CA GLY A 131 7.30 2.76 5.03
C GLY A 131 7.52 1.24 5.00
N PHE A 132 6.45 0.46 4.96
CA PHE A 132 6.54 -1.00 4.78
C PHE A 132 7.20 -1.36 3.46
N GLN A 133 6.77 -0.76 2.35
CA GLN A 133 7.32 -1.01 1.03
C GLN A 133 8.81 -0.64 0.96
N ALA A 134 9.18 0.57 1.40
CA ALA A 134 10.56 1.03 1.40
C ALA A 134 11.46 0.12 2.26
N PHE A 135 10.95 -0.38 3.40
CA PHE A 135 11.65 -1.37 4.22
C PHE A 135 11.91 -2.67 3.45
N ILE A 136 10.88 -3.24 2.78
CA ILE A 136 11.03 -4.47 1.99
C ILE A 136 12.02 -4.27 0.84
N LEU A 137 11.89 -3.19 0.07
CA LEU A 137 12.79 -2.90 -1.05
C LEU A 137 14.25 -2.82 -0.58
N GLN A 138 14.52 -2.11 0.53
CA GLN A 138 15.87 -2.03 1.10
C GLN A 138 16.40 -3.40 1.53
N LYS A 139 15.54 -4.24 2.13
CA LYS A 139 15.91 -5.62 2.50
C LYS A 139 16.20 -6.52 1.29
N CYS A 140 15.58 -6.22 0.14
CA CYS A 140 15.87 -6.86 -1.14
C CYS A 140 17.08 -6.25 -1.87
N GLY A 141 17.83 -5.33 -1.24
CA GLY A 141 19.05 -4.74 -1.80
C GLY A 141 18.81 -3.55 -2.74
N VAL A 142 17.58 -3.05 -2.86
CA VAL A 142 17.29 -1.85 -3.66
C VAL A 142 17.76 -0.61 -2.90
N ARG A 143 18.67 0.16 -3.51
CA ARG A 143 19.07 1.45 -2.99
C ARG A 143 18.00 2.49 -3.36
N LEU A 144 17.25 2.95 -2.36
CA LEU A 144 16.28 4.03 -2.52
C LEU A 144 16.95 5.38 -2.27
N ASN A 145 16.87 6.27 -3.26
CA ASN A 145 17.30 7.65 -3.19
C ASN A 145 16.17 8.57 -2.73
N GLY A 146 14.92 8.18 -3.02
CA GLY A 146 13.71 8.89 -2.64
C GLY A 146 12.51 7.99 -2.54
N VAL A 147 11.53 8.44 -1.77
CA VAL A 147 10.20 7.85 -1.62
C VAL A 147 9.17 8.96 -1.80
N HIS A 148 8.31 8.83 -2.79
CA HIS A 148 7.37 9.88 -3.18
C HIS A 148 5.94 9.36 -3.20
N LEU A 149 4.99 10.25 -2.90
CA LEU A 149 3.57 10.07 -3.17
C LEU A 149 3.19 10.79 -4.46
N VAL A 150 2.36 10.13 -5.26
CA VAL A 150 1.72 10.69 -6.44
C VAL A 150 0.23 10.82 -6.15
N LEU A 151 -0.25 12.03 -5.98
CA LEU A 151 -1.61 12.38 -5.59
C LEU A 151 -2.32 13.13 -6.71
N ARG A 152 -3.62 13.37 -6.55
CA ARG A 152 -4.35 14.28 -7.42
C ARG A 152 -3.79 15.71 -7.31
N GLY A 153 -3.55 16.33 -8.45
CA GLY A 153 -2.99 17.68 -8.57
C GLY A 153 -4.02 18.74 -9.03
N ASP A 154 -5.26 18.34 -9.29
CA ASP A 154 -6.38 19.25 -9.60
C ASP A 154 -6.88 19.97 -8.32
N THR A 155 -7.82 20.88 -8.46
CA THR A 155 -8.35 21.64 -7.34
C THR A 155 -9.09 20.73 -6.35
N PRO A 156 -8.66 20.67 -5.08
CA PRO A 156 -9.37 19.89 -4.07
C PRO A 156 -10.74 20.48 -3.74
N PRO A 157 -11.66 19.67 -3.18
CA PRO A 157 -12.93 20.17 -2.66
C PRO A 157 -12.72 21.30 -1.61
N GLN A 158 -13.63 22.27 -1.56
CA GLN A 158 -13.53 23.47 -0.69
C GLN A 158 -13.41 23.12 0.81
N ASP A 159 -14.04 22.03 1.25
CA ASP A 159 -14.04 21.58 2.66
C ASP A 159 -12.84 20.68 3.03
N SER A 160 -11.85 20.60 2.16
CA SER A 160 -10.69 19.75 2.37
C SER A 160 -9.68 20.41 3.29
N THR A 161 -9.09 19.65 4.23
CA THR A 161 -7.98 20.13 5.06
C THR A 161 -6.66 19.95 4.32
N PRO A 162 -5.92 21.03 3.99
CA PRO A 162 -4.62 20.94 3.36
C PRO A 162 -3.61 20.17 4.22
N ASP A 163 -2.67 19.50 3.57
CA ASP A 163 -1.50 18.94 4.25
C ASP A 163 -0.32 19.93 4.24
N ASN A 164 0.72 19.63 5.01
CA ASN A 164 1.90 20.48 5.16
C ASN A 164 3.00 20.21 4.11
N PHE A 165 2.69 19.46 3.05
CA PHE A 165 3.65 19.04 2.02
C PHE A 165 3.64 19.92 0.76
N GLU A 166 2.73 20.90 0.67
CA GLU A 166 2.54 21.75 -0.52
C GLU A 166 3.81 22.44 -1.03
N PRO A 167 4.67 23.02 -0.17
CA PRO A 167 5.83 23.79 -0.64
C PRO A 167 6.83 22.99 -1.47
N ASN A 168 6.83 21.66 -1.35
CA ASN A 168 7.79 20.76 -2.02
C ASN A 168 7.14 19.90 -3.11
N ALA A 169 5.93 20.24 -3.55
CA ALA A 169 5.22 19.48 -4.55
C ALA A 169 5.68 19.83 -5.98
N THR A 170 5.79 18.80 -6.81
CA THR A 170 5.96 18.93 -8.27
C THR A 170 4.66 18.51 -8.95
N TYR A 171 4.26 19.23 -10.01
CA TYR A 171 3.03 18.93 -10.75
C TYR A 171 3.36 18.42 -12.15
N LEU A 172 2.64 17.37 -12.58
CA LEU A 172 2.72 16.80 -13.93
C LEU A 172 1.30 16.58 -14.47
N GLU A 173 1.17 16.63 -15.80
CA GLU A 173 -0.07 16.27 -16.49
C GLU A 173 0.21 15.07 -17.41
N HIS A 174 -0.63 14.03 -17.31
CA HIS A 174 -0.52 12.84 -18.11
C HIS A 174 -1.89 12.13 -18.21
N ASN A 175 -2.23 11.63 -19.41
CA ASN A 175 -3.48 10.89 -19.66
C ASN A 175 -4.75 11.55 -19.10
N GLY A 176 -4.85 12.88 -19.21
CA GLY A 176 -6.01 13.65 -18.75
C GLY A 176 -6.10 13.88 -17.24
N PHE A 177 -5.12 13.43 -16.48
CA PHE A 177 -5.00 13.70 -15.06
C PHE A 177 -3.88 14.68 -14.77
N ARG A 178 -4.08 15.49 -13.73
CA ARG A 178 -3.02 16.29 -13.12
C ARG A 178 -2.55 15.60 -11.83
N TYR A 179 -1.27 15.36 -11.73
CA TYR A 179 -0.61 14.69 -10.62
C TYR A 179 0.17 15.69 -9.77
N ARG A 180 0.10 15.52 -8.46
CA ARG A 180 0.90 16.22 -7.47
C ARG A 180 1.89 15.23 -6.86
N ILE A 181 3.18 15.42 -7.09
CA ILE A 181 4.25 14.55 -6.62
C ILE A 181 4.91 15.18 -5.41
N ILE A 182 5.00 14.43 -4.32
CA ILE A 182 5.49 14.90 -3.03
C ILE A 182 6.61 13.99 -2.54
N ASP A 183 7.76 14.57 -2.19
CA ASP A 183 8.82 13.84 -1.51
C ASP A 183 8.45 13.62 -0.04
N VAL A 184 8.29 12.34 0.33
CA VAL A 184 7.99 11.88 1.69
C VAL A 184 9.11 11.02 2.28
N THR A 185 10.31 11.06 1.67
CA THR A 185 11.48 10.24 2.05
C THR A 185 11.80 10.32 3.54
N HIS A 186 11.70 11.50 4.13
CA HIS A 186 11.93 11.67 5.57
C HIS A 186 10.73 11.25 6.40
N ALA A 187 9.52 11.53 5.92
CA ALA A 187 8.27 11.25 6.63
C ALA A 187 7.99 9.74 6.79
N VAL A 188 8.49 8.90 5.88
CA VAL A 188 8.30 7.43 5.97
C VAL A 188 9.26 6.72 6.93
N LYS A 189 10.32 7.36 7.41
CA LYS A 189 11.33 6.71 8.27
C LYS A 189 10.77 6.11 9.57
N PRO A 190 9.85 6.76 10.30
CA PRO A 190 9.20 6.15 11.46
C PRO A 190 8.44 4.86 11.09
N ALA A 191 7.72 4.87 9.96
CA ALA A 191 6.97 3.72 9.48
C ALA A 191 7.88 2.57 9.02
N MET A 192 9.05 2.86 8.43
CA MET A 192 10.07 1.84 8.12
C MET A 192 10.59 1.16 9.39
N ARG A 193 10.82 1.92 10.47
CA ARG A 193 11.20 1.37 11.77
C ARG A 193 10.10 0.48 12.31
N LEU A 194 8.86 0.97 12.31
CA LEU A 194 7.70 0.21 12.74
C LEU A 194 7.54 -1.09 11.95
N ALA A 195 7.78 -1.08 10.63
CA ALA A 195 7.79 -2.29 9.81
C ALA A 195 8.86 -3.29 10.29
N SER A 196 10.07 -2.82 10.58
CA SER A 196 11.14 -3.70 11.08
C SER A 196 10.84 -4.36 12.42
N GLU A 197 10.08 -3.69 13.27
CA GLU A 197 9.71 -4.15 14.61
C GLU A 197 8.49 -5.10 14.59
N ARG A 198 7.50 -4.79 13.74
CA ARG A 198 6.18 -5.43 13.81
C ARG A 198 5.91 -6.52 12.76
N ILE A 199 6.67 -6.57 11.67
CA ILE A 199 6.38 -7.44 10.52
C ILE A 199 6.26 -8.92 10.91
N PHE A 200 7.15 -9.43 11.77
CA PHE A 200 7.12 -10.83 12.19
C PHE A 200 6.08 -11.10 13.29
N GLU A 201 5.78 -10.11 14.13
CA GLU A 201 4.74 -10.23 15.15
C GLU A 201 3.36 -10.33 14.49
N LEU A 202 3.07 -9.41 13.56
CA LEU A 202 1.83 -9.44 12.79
C LEU A 202 1.71 -10.74 11.97
N GLY A 203 2.82 -11.24 11.42
CA GLY A 203 2.84 -12.53 10.73
C GLY A 203 2.47 -13.72 11.62
N LYS A 204 2.66 -13.65 12.95
CA LYS A 204 2.23 -14.71 13.88
C LYS A 204 0.71 -14.79 13.97
N ILE A 205 0.01 -13.65 13.87
CA ILE A 205 -1.47 -13.57 13.95
C ILE A 205 -2.16 -14.35 12.83
N LYS A 206 -1.52 -14.46 11.67
CA LYS A 206 -2.04 -15.21 10.51
C LYS A 206 -1.78 -16.72 10.55
N LYS A 207 -1.05 -17.23 11.54
CA LYS A 207 -0.79 -18.67 11.64
C LYS A 207 -2.08 -19.44 11.87
N LYS A 208 -2.19 -20.64 11.29
CA LYS A 208 -3.39 -21.50 11.37
C LYS A 208 -3.84 -21.78 12.82
N ASP A 209 -2.91 -21.86 13.74
CA ASP A 209 -3.11 -22.13 15.16
C ASP A 209 -3.15 -20.87 16.04
N ALA A 210 -3.16 -19.67 15.42
CA ALA A 210 -3.21 -18.42 16.16
C ALA A 210 -4.58 -18.22 16.80
N VAL A 211 -4.57 -17.85 18.07
CA VAL A 211 -5.78 -17.47 18.81
C VAL A 211 -6.19 -16.06 18.36
N MET A 212 -7.49 -15.86 18.16
CA MET A 212 -8.04 -14.55 17.82
C MET A 212 -7.72 -13.55 18.94
N PRO A 213 -7.10 -12.41 18.62
CA PRO A 213 -6.84 -11.36 19.59
C PRO A 213 -8.13 -10.84 20.24
N ASP A 214 -8.16 -10.78 21.55
CA ASP A 214 -9.27 -10.18 22.31
C ASP A 214 -9.16 -8.66 22.29
N ILE A 215 -9.69 -8.05 21.24
CA ILE A 215 -9.68 -6.62 21.02
C ILE A 215 -11.13 -6.13 21.01
N PRO A 216 -11.54 -5.29 21.97
CA PRO A 216 -12.88 -4.75 22.03
C PRO A 216 -13.16 -3.78 20.87
N VAL A 217 -14.43 -3.60 20.55
CA VAL A 217 -14.89 -2.55 19.63
C VAL A 217 -14.58 -1.17 20.18
N GLY A 218 -14.36 -0.18 19.32
CA GLY A 218 -14.01 1.18 19.71
C GLY A 218 -13.60 2.03 18.51
N GLU A 219 -12.97 3.17 18.75
CA GLU A 219 -12.57 4.16 17.75
C GLU A 219 -11.79 3.56 16.57
N ARG A 220 -10.93 2.57 16.84
CA ARG A 220 -10.16 1.85 15.80
C ARG A 220 -11.03 1.15 14.75
N CYS A 221 -12.32 0.92 15.03
CA CYS A 221 -13.24 0.32 14.08
C CYS A 221 -13.71 1.31 13.00
N GLU A 222 -13.52 2.62 13.23
CA GLU A 222 -13.88 3.71 12.33
C GLU A 222 -12.65 4.46 11.79
N THR A 223 -11.56 4.50 12.55
CA THR A 223 -10.36 5.29 12.26
C THR A 223 -9.14 4.39 12.08
N PRO A 224 -8.31 4.59 11.03
CA PRO A 224 -8.34 5.65 10.03
C PRO A 224 -9.38 5.46 8.92
N TYR A 225 -10.00 4.30 8.83
CA TYR A 225 -11.13 3.98 7.95
C TYR A 225 -11.99 2.89 8.58
N ARG A 226 -13.28 2.87 8.21
CA ARG A 226 -14.22 1.88 8.74
C ARG A 226 -13.73 0.46 8.45
N CYS A 227 -13.66 -0.35 9.50
CA CYS A 227 -13.25 -1.76 9.44
C CYS A 227 -14.26 -2.58 8.63
N TRP A 228 -13.77 -3.46 7.74
CA TRP A 228 -14.66 -4.32 6.94
C TRP A 228 -15.31 -5.45 7.73
N TYR A 229 -14.95 -5.63 9.00
CA TYR A 229 -15.58 -6.55 9.96
C TYR A 229 -16.41 -5.81 11.01
N PHE A 230 -16.71 -4.52 10.78
CA PHE A 230 -17.46 -3.68 11.71
C PHE A 230 -18.76 -4.34 12.14
N GLU A 231 -19.59 -4.77 11.18
CA GLU A 231 -20.90 -5.39 11.44
C GLU A 231 -20.78 -6.68 12.24
N HIS A 232 -19.78 -7.51 11.94
CA HIS A 232 -19.52 -8.75 12.66
C HIS A 232 -19.16 -8.49 14.14
N CYS A 233 -18.22 -7.57 14.39
CA CYS A 233 -17.76 -7.30 15.74
C CYS A 233 -18.82 -6.61 16.61
N HIS A 234 -19.65 -5.72 16.04
CA HIS A 234 -20.67 -4.97 16.79
C HIS A 234 -21.93 -5.80 17.07
N LYS A 235 -22.32 -6.73 16.20
CA LYS A 235 -23.46 -7.65 16.46
C LYS A 235 -23.22 -8.51 17.69
N ASN A 236 -21.98 -8.94 17.91
CA ASN A 236 -21.64 -9.79 19.05
C ASN A 236 -21.67 -9.03 20.40
N VAL A 237 -21.50 -7.71 20.39
CA VAL A 237 -21.63 -6.88 21.62
C VAL A 237 -23.09 -6.73 22.02
N ASN A 238 -23.99 -6.49 21.05
CA ASN A 238 -25.43 -6.31 21.32
C ASN A 238 -26.17 -7.61 21.71
N GLN A 239 -25.52 -8.77 21.65
CA GLN A 239 -26.09 -10.05 22.09
C GLN A 239 -25.62 -10.44 23.51
N MET A 240 -24.71 -9.67 24.10
CA MET A 240 -24.17 -9.91 25.45
C MET A 240 -24.74 -8.93 26.49
N GLU A 241 -25.61 -7.98 26.11
CA GLU A 241 -26.46 -7.14 26.98
C GLU A 241 -27.90 -7.73 27.04
#